data_0b55e2647d3a80f1e104ddc1c365634e
#
_entry.id   0b55e2647d3a80f1e104ddc1c365634e
#
_cell.length_a   1.000
_cell.length_b   1.000
_cell.length_c   1.000
_cell.angle_alpha   90.00
_cell.angle_beta   90.00
_cell.angle_gamma   90.00
#
_symmetry.space_group_name_H-M   'P 1'
#
loop_
_entity.id
_entity.type
_entity.pdbx_description
1 polymer ?
#
loop_
_entity_poly.entity_id
_entity_poly.type
_entity_poly.pdbx_seq_one_letter_code
_entity_poly.pdbx_strand_id
1 'polypeptide(L)'
;MLTIRNLVIFSETTGSSNRLLLRLNSLDIKPGEVVTLMGPSGVGKSTLLRWVLGEPLTDFCVKGELTLNNNDIGQLSIAQRRMGMMFQKGGLFPHMTVAENCLFAQKPRSTLNRKAQAEKAMSMLSTLGLNDKWDHYPHSLSGGQYSRISLLCALLAEPKAMLLDEPFSALDANLREEVRDWTFQQLKENKIPTLLVTHDRTDAHGRILTVNGDKEIVDD
;
A
#
# COMPACT_ATOMS: atom_id res chain seq x y z
N MET A 1 7.52 2.90 13.26
CA MET A 1 6.85 1.64 13.61
C MET A 1 5.36 1.82 13.43
N LEU A 2 4.69 0.95 12.72
CA LEU A 2 3.22 0.88 12.62
C LEU A 2 2.73 -0.22 13.56
N THR A 3 1.73 0.08 14.38
CA THR A 3 1.24 -0.87 15.38
C THR A 3 -0.28 -0.98 15.32
N ILE A 4 -0.80 -2.21 15.31
CA ILE A 4 -2.23 -2.53 15.38
C ILE A 4 -2.47 -3.38 16.63
N ARG A 5 -3.53 -3.08 17.40
CA ARG A 5 -3.92 -3.83 18.58
C ARG A 5 -5.43 -4.11 18.60
N ASN A 6 -5.80 -5.29 19.10
CA ASN A 6 -7.17 -5.67 19.37
C ASN A 6 -8.14 -5.43 18.20
N LEU A 7 -7.66 -5.68 16.97
CA LEU A 7 -8.47 -5.44 15.77
C LEU A 7 -9.50 -6.54 15.59
N VAL A 8 -10.75 -6.13 15.35
CA VAL A 8 -11.85 -7.00 14.92
C VAL A 8 -12.64 -6.30 13.82
N ILE A 9 -12.86 -6.99 12.72
CA ILE A 9 -13.64 -6.50 11.57
C ILE A 9 -14.86 -7.40 11.39
N PHE A 10 -16.05 -6.80 11.40
CA PHE A 10 -17.32 -7.44 11.06
C PHE A 10 -17.91 -6.83 9.80
N SER A 11 -18.54 -7.63 8.96
CA SER A 11 -19.44 -7.10 7.93
C SER A 11 -20.80 -6.80 8.54
N GLU A 12 -21.35 -5.62 8.24
CA GLU A 12 -22.73 -5.28 8.56
C GLU A 12 -23.64 -5.78 7.44
N THR A 13 -24.49 -6.75 7.73
CA THR A 13 -25.48 -7.25 6.78
C THR A 13 -26.86 -6.81 7.25
N THR A 14 -27.58 -6.05 6.43
CA THR A 14 -28.97 -5.65 6.73
C THR A 14 -29.84 -6.89 6.97
N GLY A 15 -30.29 -7.07 8.20
CA GLY A 15 -31.25 -8.13 8.60
C GLY A 15 -30.65 -9.44 9.11
N SER A 16 -29.32 -9.57 9.28
CA SER A 16 -28.68 -10.74 9.87
C SER A 16 -27.58 -10.33 10.86
N SER A 17 -27.15 -11.27 11.71
CA SER A 17 -26.07 -11.03 12.67
C SER A 17 -24.77 -10.65 11.97
N ASN A 18 -24.02 -9.67 12.50
CA ASN A 18 -22.72 -9.24 12.01
C ASN A 18 -21.78 -10.45 11.84
N ARG A 19 -21.26 -10.64 10.64
CA ARG A 19 -20.35 -11.74 10.34
C ARG A 19 -18.91 -11.32 10.61
N LEU A 20 -18.21 -12.06 11.47
CA LEU A 20 -16.77 -11.87 11.67
C LEU A 20 -16.02 -12.13 10.35
N LEU A 21 -15.22 -11.16 9.92
CA LEU A 21 -14.33 -11.27 8.75
C LEU A 21 -12.89 -11.51 9.18
N LEU A 22 -12.40 -10.75 10.17
CA LEU A 22 -10.99 -10.76 10.53
C LEU A 22 -10.81 -10.38 12.00
N ARG A 23 -9.85 -11.04 12.66
CA ARG A 23 -9.37 -10.69 14.00
C ARG A 23 -7.85 -10.66 14.02
N LEU A 24 -7.28 -9.70 14.77
CA LEU A 24 -5.84 -9.58 14.99
C LEU A 24 -5.60 -9.06 16.40
N ASN A 25 -4.90 -9.82 17.21
CA ASN A 25 -4.59 -9.43 18.58
C ASN A 25 -3.53 -8.32 18.61
N SER A 26 -2.42 -8.54 17.94
CA SER A 26 -1.33 -7.55 17.86
C SER A 26 -0.51 -7.70 16.60
N LEU A 27 -0.08 -6.57 16.05
CA LEU A 27 0.88 -6.50 14.95
C LEU A 27 1.77 -5.29 15.14
N ASP A 28 3.08 -5.51 15.12
CA ASP A 28 4.10 -4.48 15.08
C ASP A 28 4.88 -4.63 13.76
N ILE A 29 4.99 -3.53 13.01
CA ILE A 29 5.80 -3.44 11.80
C ILE A 29 6.87 -2.39 12.04
N LYS A 30 8.13 -2.82 12.09
CA LYS A 30 9.27 -1.94 12.34
C LYS A 30 9.58 -1.05 11.13
N PRO A 31 10.30 0.07 11.32
CA PRO A 31 10.77 0.87 10.20
C PRO A 31 11.59 0.03 9.21
N GLY A 32 11.20 0.05 7.92
CA GLY A 32 11.82 -0.72 6.85
C GLY A 32 11.46 -2.21 6.83
N GLU A 33 10.62 -2.67 7.76
CA GLU A 33 10.08 -4.03 7.75
C GLU A 33 8.89 -4.11 6.79
N VAL A 34 8.82 -5.20 6.04
CA VAL A 34 7.65 -5.62 5.30
C VAL A 34 7.02 -6.80 6.03
N VAL A 35 5.72 -6.70 6.31
CA VAL A 35 4.91 -7.81 6.79
C VAL A 35 3.89 -8.16 5.71
N THR A 36 3.87 -9.41 5.32
CA THR A 36 2.97 -9.92 4.30
C THR A 36 1.77 -10.61 4.95
N LEU A 37 0.57 -10.18 4.60
CA LEU A 37 -0.68 -10.85 4.99
C LEU A 37 -1.21 -11.67 3.81
N MET A 38 -1.26 -12.98 3.99
CA MET A 38 -1.79 -13.92 3.03
C MET A 38 -3.15 -14.49 3.49
N GLY A 39 -3.91 -14.98 2.55
CA GLY A 39 -5.20 -15.64 2.83
C GLY A 39 -6.14 -15.61 1.65
N PRO A 40 -7.26 -16.35 1.71
CA PRO A 40 -8.21 -16.43 0.61
C PRO A 40 -8.85 -15.09 0.27
N SER A 41 -9.37 -14.96 -0.95
CA SER A 41 -10.11 -13.78 -1.37
C SER A 41 -11.37 -13.59 -0.52
N GLY A 42 -11.75 -12.34 -0.27
CA GLY A 42 -12.97 -12.00 0.49
C GLY A 42 -12.86 -12.16 2.02
N VAL A 43 -11.70 -12.49 2.57
CA VAL A 43 -11.51 -12.65 4.03
C VAL A 43 -11.35 -11.33 4.78
N GLY A 44 -11.32 -10.17 4.09
CA GLY A 44 -11.21 -8.85 4.73
C GLY A 44 -9.82 -8.20 4.66
N LYS A 45 -8.87 -8.75 3.91
CA LYS A 45 -7.51 -8.19 3.80
C LYS A 45 -7.50 -6.75 3.26
N SER A 46 -8.18 -6.48 2.16
CA SER A 46 -8.30 -5.12 1.60
C SER A 46 -9.11 -4.21 2.52
N THR A 47 -10.10 -4.74 3.26
CA THR A 47 -10.84 -3.97 4.28
C THR A 47 -9.92 -3.54 5.42
N LEU A 48 -8.99 -4.42 5.85
CA LEU A 48 -7.95 -4.07 6.81
C LEU A 48 -7.07 -2.92 6.29
N LEU A 49 -6.59 -2.99 5.05
CA LEU A 49 -5.77 -1.93 4.45
C LEU A 49 -6.54 -0.59 4.39
N ARG A 50 -7.81 -0.62 3.97
CA ARG A 50 -8.66 0.58 3.93
C ARG A 50 -8.89 1.19 5.32
N TRP A 51 -9.09 0.36 6.35
CA TRP A 51 -9.17 0.84 7.73
C TRP A 51 -7.87 1.49 8.19
N VAL A 52 -6.73 0.84 7.95
CA VAL A 52 -5.41 1.41 8.28
C VAL A 52 -5.19 2.73 7.54
N LEU A 53 -5.61 2.84 6.28
CA LEU A 53 -5.54 4.06 5.48
C LEU A 53 -6.42 5.18 6.06
N GLY A 54 -7.53 4.83 6.74
CA GLY A 54 -8.51 5.77 7.28
C GLY A 54 -9.69 6.06 6.35
N GLU A 55 -9.97 5.14 5.42
CA GLU A 55 -11.19 5.23 4.61
C GLU A 55 -12.43 4.95 5.46
N PRO A 56 -13.54 5.70 5.25
CA PRO A 56 -14.83 5.37 5.81
C PRO A 56 -15.29 3.97 5.33
N LEU A 57 -15.66 3.11 6.26
CA LEU A 57 -16.11 1.75 6.00
C LEU A 57 -17.60 1.63 6.36
N THR A 58 -18.48 1.98 5.43
CA THR A 58 -19.94 2.05 5.66
C THR A 58 -20.58 0.68 5.86
N ASP A 59 -20.01 -0.38 5.28
CA ASP A 59 -20.56 -1.74 5.32
C ASP A 59 -19.86 -2.64 6.36
N PHE A 60 -19.02 -2.04 7.21
CA PHE A 60 -18.19 -2.78 8.17
C PHE A 60 -18.15 -2.07 9.53
N CYS A 61 -18.26 -2.85 10.59
CA CYS A 61 -17.95 -2.41 11.94
C CYS A 61 -16.52 -2.83 12.27
N VAL A 62 -15.65 -1.86 12.54
CA VAL A 62 -14.24 -2.12 12.88
C VAL A 62 -13.94 -1.56 14.26
N LYS A 63 -13.34 -2.41 15.11
CA LYS A 63 -12.80 -2.02 16.43
C LYS A 63 -11.32 -2.37 16.46
N GLY A 64 -10.51 -1.50 17.03
CA GLY A 64 -9.07 -1.70 17.12
C GLY A 64 -8.34 -0.40 17.42
N GLU A 65 -7.09 -0.53 17.79
CA GLU A 65 -6.18 0.58 18.05
C GLU A 65 -5.13 0.62 16.95
N LEU A 66 -4.81 1.82 16.47
CA LEU A 66 -3.85 2.03 15.39
C LEU A 66 -2.90 3.16 15.75
N THR A 67 -1.61 2.85 15.86
CA THR A 67 -0.59 3.86 16.13
C THR A 67 0.50 3.85 15.07
N LEU A 68 1.07 5.03 14.81
CA LEU A 68 2.22 5.21 13.92
C LEU A 68 3.27 6.04 14.66
N ASN A 69 4.47 5.47 14.86
CA ASN A 69 5.54 6.10 15.66
C ASN A 69 5.07 6.53 17.05
N ASN A 70 4.34 5.65 17.73
CA ASN A 70 3.74 5.83 19.06
C ASN A 70 2.66 6.93 19.16
N ASN A 71 2.21 7.48 18.04
CA ASN A 71 1.09 8.41 18.02
C ASN A 71 -0.18 7.66 17.59
N ASP A 72 -1.27 7.86 18.31
CA ASP A 72 -2.58 7.36 17.88
C ASP A 72 -3.01 8.07 16.60
N ILE A 73 -3.34 7.30 15.58
CA ILE A 73 -3.80 7.79 14.29
C ILE A 73 -5.20 7.30 13.94
N GLY A 74 -5.86 6.61 14.86
CA GLY A 74 -7.17 5.98 14.63
C GLY A 74 -8.24 6.97 14.18
N GLN A 75 -8.23 8.19 14.72
CA GLN A 75 -9.20 9.27 14.41
C GLN A 75 -8.70 10.27 13.38
N LEU A 76 -7.48 10.12 12.88
CA LEU A 76 -6.93 11.04 11.89
C LEU A 76 -7.52 10.77 10.50
N SER A 77 -7.72 11.84 9.73
CA SER A 77 -8.11 11.75 8.32
C SER A 77 -7.01 11.08 7.48
N ILE A 78 -7.36 10.56 6.30
CA ILE A 78 -6.42 9.92 5.35
C ILE A 78 -5.17 10.80 5.13
N ALA A 79 -5.37 12.09 4.86
CA ALA A 79 -4.28 13.02 4.60
C ALA A 79 -3.34 13.19 5.82
N GLN A 80 -3.90 13.20 7.04
CA GLN A 80 -3.12 13.36 8.28
C GLN A 80 -2.34 12.11 8.65
N ARG A 81 -2.82 10.91 8.29
CA ARG A 81 -2.12 9.63 8.53
C ARG A 81 -0.81 9.53 7.74
N ARG A 82 -0.70 10.24 6.62
CA ARG A 82 0.50 10.25 5.76
C ARG A 82 0.94 8.86 5.30
N MET A 83 -0.02 8.01 4.96
CA MET A 83 0.24 6.68 4.42
C MET A 83 0.29 6.70 2.89
N GLY A 84 1.15 5.89 2.31
CA GLY A 84 1.09 5.53 0.91
C GLY A 84 0.17 4.31 0.75
N MET A 85 -0.62 4.31 -0.32
CA MET A 85 -1.45 3.16 -0.65
C MET A 85 -1.28 2.84 -2.13
N MET A 86 -1.04 1.59 -2.44
CA MET A 86 -1.17 1.04 -3.77
C MET A 86 -2.39 0.12 -3.80
N PHE A 87 -3.40 0.52 -4.55
CA PHE A 87 -4.60 -0.27 -4.79
C PHE A 87 -4.35 -1.26 -5.92
N GLN A 88 -5.05 -2.38 -5.90
CA GLN A 88 -5.05 -3.37 -6.99
C GLN A 88 -5.43 -2.74 -8.34
N LYS A 89 -6.31 -1.75 -8.34
CA LYS A 89 -6.71 -0.98 -9.52
C LYS A 89 -6.76 0.50 -9.20
N GLY A 90 -6.18 1.31 -10.07
CA GLY A 90 -6.17 2.77 -9.89
C GLY A 90 -4.92 3.29 -9.21
N GLY A 91 -4.88 4.59 -8.97
CA GLY A 91 -3.77 5.28 -8.30
C GLY A 91 -3.20 6.46 -9.09
N LEU A 92 -3.38 6.50 -10.41
CA LEU A 92 -2.98 7.62 -11.24
C LEU A 92 -4.19 8.49 -11.64
N PHE A 93 -3.99 9.80 -11.68
CA PHE A 93 -4.97 10.74 -12.19
C PHE A 93 -5.01 10.64 -13.72
N PRO A 94 -6.13 10.22 -14.34
CA PRO A 94 -6.18 9.91 -15.76
C PRO A 94 -6.04 11.15 -16.67
N HIS A 95 -6.31 12.32 -16.14
CA HIS A 95 -6.20 13.61 -16.83
C HIS A 95 -4.82 14.29 -16.71
N MET A 96 -3.89 13.65 -15.97
CA MET A 96 -2.51 14.10 -15.80
C MET A 96 -1.56 13.16 -16.52
N THR A 97 -0.47 13.69 -17.06
CA THR A 97 0.63 12.88 -17.59
C THR A 97 1.35 12.13 -16.45
N VAL A 98 2.24 11.21 -16.79
CA VAL A 98 3.12 10.54 -15.80
C VAL A 98 3.94 11.58 -15.03
N ALA A 99 4.51 12.57 -15.74
CA ALA A 99 5.22 13.68 -15.14
C ALA A 99 4.40 14.40 -14.08
N GLU A 100 3.18 14.78 -14.46
CA GLU A 100 2.28 15.52 -13.58
C GLU A 100 1.84 14.70 -12.38
N ASN A 101 1.57 13.39 -12.55
CA ASN A 101 1.29 12.46 -11.46
C ASN A 101 2.46 12.38 -10.48
N CYS A 102 3.69 12.22 -10.98
CA CYS A 102 4.90 12.14 -10.15
C CYS A 102 5.15 13.45 -9.38
N LEU A 103 4.98 14.60 -10.02
CA LEU A 103 5.15 15.91 -9.39
C LEU A 103 4.04 16.18 -8.38
N PHE A 104 2.80 15.81 -8.69
CA PHE A 104 1.68 15.93 -7.77
C PHE A 104 1.88 15.11 -6.49
N ALA A 105 2.36 13.87 -6.63
CA ALA A 105 2.64 12.99 -5.48
C ALA A 105 3.66 13.59 -4.51
N GLN A 106 4.67 14.31 -5.01
CA GLN A 106 5.71 14.96 -4.21
C GLN A 106 5.25 16.26 -3.53
N LYS A 107 4.32 16.99 -4.16
CA LYS A 107 3.93 18.35 -3.78
C LYS A 107 3.60 18.56 -2.30
N PRO A 108 2.88 17.66 -1.61
CA PRO A 108 2.47 17.92 -0.22
C PRO A 108 3.61 17.90 0.80
N ARG A 109 4.77 17.30 0.48
CA ARG A 109 5.81 16.98 1.48
C ARG A 109 7.23 17.36 1.07
N SER A 110 7.46 17.55 -0.21
CA SER A 110 8.80 17.84 -0.70
C SER A 110 9.19 19.27 -0.44
N THR A 111 10.36 19.48 0.13
CA THR A 111 11.04 20.78 0.25
C THR A 111 11.84 21.13 -1.02
N LEU A 112 11.92 20.19 -1.97
CA LEU A 112 12.62 20.37 -3.23
C LEU A 112 11.87 21.34 -4.14
N ASN A 113 12.60 22.11 -4.92
CA ASN A 113 12.01 22.89 -6.00
C ASN A 113 11.53 21.96 -7.14
N ARG A 114 10.69 22.50 -8.04
CA ARG A 114 10.06 21.71 -9.10
C ARG A 114 11.07 20.99 -10.01
N LYS A 115 12.25 21.58 -10.27
CA LYS A 115 13.29 20.97 -11.08
C LYS A 115 13.87 19.75 -10.38
N ALA A 116 14.24 19.86 -9.13
CA ALA A 116 14.77 18.75 -8.35
C ALA A 116 13.73 17.63 -8.13
N GLN A 117 12.44 17.97 -7.99
CA GLN A 117 11.36 16.99 -7.94
C GLN A 117 11.27 16.20 -9.25
N ALA A 118 11.37 16.87 -10.41
CA ALA A 118 11.36 16.22 -11.71
C ALA A 118 12.59 15.32 -11.91
N GLU A 119 13.78 15.79 -11.54
CA GLU A 119 15.02 15.01 -11.60
C GLU A 119 14.94 13.74 -10.74
N LYS A 120 14.42 13.84 -9.51
CA LYS A 120 14.19 12.69 -8.63
C LYS A 120 13.22 11.69 -9.26
N ALA A 121 12.09 12.16 -9.76
CA ALA A 121 11.08 11.30 -10.38
C ALA A 121 11.62 10.61 -11.65
N MET A 122 12.33 11.34 -12.52
CA MET A 122 12.94 10.77 -13.73
C MET A 122 14.01 9.73 -13.40
N SER A 123 14.83 9.97 -12.39
CA SER A 123 15.82 8.98 -11.93
C SER A 123 15.14 7.68 -11.51
N MET A 124 14.05 7.76 -10.72
CA MET A 124 13.31 6.58 -10.30
C MET A 124 12.57 5.90 -11.48
N LEU A 125 12.02 6.66 -12.42
CA LEU A 125 11.42 6.11 -13.65
C LEU A 125 12.44 5.37 -14.51
N SER A 126 13.66 5.92 -14.61
CA SER A 126 14.76 5.28 -15.35
C SER A 126 15.15 3.93 -14.75
N THR A 127 15.19 3.82 -13.43
CA THR A 127 15.46 2.55 -12.74
C THR A 127 14.38 1.49 -13.05
N LEU A 128 13.14 1.93 -13.32
CA LEU A 128 12.04 1.05 -13.70
C LEU A 128 11.92 0.84 -15.21
N GLY A 129 12.86 1.38 -16.02
CA GLY A 129 12.82 1.28 -17.48
C GLY A 129 11.65 2.03 -18.12
N LEU A 130 11.21 3.16 -17.55
CA LEU A 130 10.02 3.90 -17.95
C LEU A 130 10.27 5.39 -18.23
N ASN A 131 11.52 5.79 -18.43
CA ASN A 131 11.90 7.18 -18.69
C ASN A 131 11.26 7.77 -19.96
N ASP A 132 10.99 6.92 -20.96
CA ASP A 132 10.29 7.28 -22.20
C ASP A 132 8.79 7.57 -21.99
N LYS A 133 8.24 7.26 -20.82
CA LYS A 133 6.82 7.44 -20.50
C LYS A 133 6.49 8.77 -19.81
N TRP A 134 7.47 9.64 -19.61
CA TRP A 134 7.33 10.89 -18.86
C TRP A 134 6.13 11.75 -19.29
N ASP A 135 5.94 11.93 -20.60
CA ASP A 135 4.86 12.76 -21.16
C ASP A 135 3.60 11.96 -21.55
N HIS A 136 3.56 10.66 -21.23
CA HIS A 136 2.41 9.82 -21.55
C HIS A 136 1.29 10.00 -20.53
N TYR A 137 0.06 9.78 -20.99
CA TYR A 137 -1.12 9.70 -20.12
C TYR A 137 -1.37 8.27 -19.65
N PRO A 138 -1.97 8.08 -18.45
CA PRO A 138 -2.23 6.75 -17.88
C PRO A 138 -2.96 5.78 -18.81
N HIS A 139 -3.89 6.27 -19.63
CA HIS A 139 -4.66 5.44 -20.56
C HIS A 139 -3.83 4.83 -21.72
N SER A 140 -2.64 5.37 -22.00
CA SER A 140 -1.73 4.87 -23.03
C SER A 140 -0.71 3.85 -22.51
N LEU A 141 -0.73 3.56 -21.19
CA LEU A 141 0.20 2.65 -20.54
C LEU A 141 -0.33 1.21 -20.57
N SER A 142 0.57 0.22 -20.69
CA SER A 142 0.21 -1.16 -20.39
C SER A 142 -0.10 -1.33 -18.90
N GLY A 143 -0.79 -2.43 -18.53
CA GLY A 143 -1.11 -2.71 -17.11
C GLY A 143 0.14 -2.74 -16.22
N GLY A 144 1.22 -3.36 -16.68
CA GLY A 144 2.48 -3.42 -15.94
C GLY A 144 3.19 -2.05 -15.85
N GLN A 145 3.14 -1.22 -16.89
CA GLN A 145 3.66 0.15 -16.85
C GLN A 145 2.86 1.01 -15.87
N TYR A 146 1.54 0.91 -15.94
CA TYR A 146 0.63 1.61 -15.03
C TYR A 146 0.92 1.24 -13.56
N SER A 147 1.05 -0.06 -13.26
CA SER A 147 1.33 -0.57 -11.92
C SER A 147 2.65 -0.02 -11.36
N ARG A 148 3.74 -0.05 -12.17
CA ARG A 148 5.05 0.46 -11.77
C ARG A 148 5.03 1.97 -11.51
N ILE A 149 4.35 2.75 -12.35
CA ILE A 149 4.24 4.20 -12.17
C ILE A 149 3.38 4.53 -10.95
N SER A 150 2.30 3.78 -10.69
CA SER A 150 1.48 3.94 -9.48
C SER A 150 2.30 3.71 -8.20
N LEU A 151 3.11 2.65 -8.19
CA LEU A 151 4.00 2.34 -7.09
C LEU A 151 5.05 3.43 -6.87
N LEU A 152 5.66 3.90 -7.97
CA LEU A 152 6.62 5.01 -7.94
C LEU A 152 5.99 6.28 -7.35
N CYS A 153 4.78 6.65 -7.78
CA CYS A 153 4.06 7.79 -7.22
C CYS A 153 3.78 7.64 -5.71
N ALA A 154 3.40 6.43 -5.26
CA ALA A 154 3.19 6.16 -3.85
C ALA A 154 4.47 6.33 -3.02
N LEU A 155 5.63 5.94 -3.56
CA LEU A 155 6.95 6.15 -2.92
C LEU A 155 7.40 7.61 -2.96
N LEU A 156 7.19 8.31 -4.08
CA LEU A 156 7.51 9.73 -4.24
C LEU A 156 6.74 10.63 -3.25
N ALA A 157 5.59 10.18 -2.78
CA ALA A 157 4.82 10.86 -1.74
C ALA A 157 5.50 10.85 -0.35
N GLU A 158 6.64 10.17 -0.18
CA GLU A 158 7.40 10.05 1.07
C GLU A 158 6.50 9.65 2.25
N PRO A 159 5.81 8.51 2.14
CA PRO A 159 4.86 8.08 3.15
C PRO A 159 5.57 7.65 4.43
N LYS A 160 4.88 7.79 5.58
CA LYS A 160 5.36 7.29 6.87
C LYS A 160 5.12 5.79 7.08
N ALA A 161 4.20 5.21 6.34
CA ALA A 161 3.93 3.78 6.23
C ALA A 161 3.36 3.48 4.85
N MET A 162 3.56 2.26 4.34
CA MET A 162 3.08 1.83 3.03
C MET A 162 2.09 0.68 3.17
N LEU A 163 1.03 0.74 2.38
CA LEU A 163 0.01 -0.29 2.25
C LEU A 163 -0.02 -0.77 0.80
N LEU A 164 0.19 -2.05 0.58
CA LEU A 164 0.29 -2.63 -0.75
C LEU A 164 -0.78 -3.71 -0.92
N ASP A 165 -1.74 -3.51 -1.82
CA ASP A 165 -2.80 -4.47 -2.14
C ASP A 165 -2.52 -5.11 -3.50
N GLU A 166 -1.97 -6.32 -3.50
CA GLU A 166 -1.57 -7.09 -4.68
C GLU A 166 -0.73 -6.29 -5.72
N PRO A 167 0.36 -5.62 -5.29
CA PRO A 167 1.03 -4.60 -6.08
C PRO A 167 1.67 -5.12 -7.37
N PHE A 168 1.98 -6.42 -7.44
CA PHE A 168 2.71 -7.02 -8.55
C PHE A 168 1.83 -7.89 -9.46
N SER A 169 0.54 -8.01 -9.17
CA SER A 169 -0.38 -8.92 -9.88
C SER A 169 -0.54 -8.62 -11.38
N ALA A 170 -0.30 -7.37 -11.81
CA ALA A 170 -0.40 -6.94 -13.21
C ALA A 170 0.92 -7.07 -14.00
N LEU A 171 2.00 -7.58 -13.37
CA LEU A 171 3.32 -7.71 -13.98
C LEU A 171 3.53 -9.13 -14.55
N ASP A 172 4.26 -9.22 -15.67
CA ASP A 172 4.79 -10.49 -16.15
C ASP A 172 5.89 -11.04 -15.23
N ALA A 173 6.16 -12.32 -15.30
CA ALA A 173 7.00 -13.03 -14.34
C ALA A 173 8.43 -12.48 -14.25
N ASN A 174 9.06 -12.12 -15.37
CA ASN A 174 10.44 -11.65 -15.40
C ASN A 174 10.55 -10.25 -14.77
N LEU A 175 9.65 -9.36 -15.16
CA LEU A 175 9.62 -7.98 -14.67
C LEU A 175 9.16 -7.88 -13.22
N ARG A 176 8.33 -8.82 -12.78
CA ARG A 176 7.78 -8.90 -11.42
C ARG A 176 8.87 -9.01 -10.37
N GLU A 177 9.85 -9.85 -10.60
CA GLU A 177 10.98 -10.02 -9.69
C GLU A 177 11.81 -8.74 -9.54
N GLU A 178 12.20 -8.11 -10.64
CA GLU A 178 12.96 -6.86 -10.63
C GLU A 178 12.22 -5.72 -9.90
N VAL A 179 10.93 -5.54 -10.21
CA VAL A 179 10.11 -4.48 -9.60
C VAL A 179 9.86 -4.74 -8.13
N ARG A 180 9.66 -6.00 -7.75
CA ARG A 180 9.48 -6.43 -6.37
C ARG A 180 10.73 -6.11 -5.55
N ASP A 181 11.89 -6.56 -6.02
CA ASP A 181 13.17 -6.38 -5.32
C ASP A 181 13.53 -4.90 -5.20
N TRP A 182 13.35 -4.12 -6.27
CA TRP A 182 13.51 -2.67 -6.23
C TRP A 182 12.57 -2.04 -5.19
N THR A 183 11.31 -2.45 -5.16
CA THR A 183 10.33 -1.92 -4.21
C THR A 183 10.75 -2.16 -2.77
N PHE A 184 11.12 -3.39 -2.45
CA PHE A 184 11.51 -3.73 -1.08
C PHE A 184 12.82 -3.05 -0.67
N GLN A 185 13.74 -2.87 -1.60
CA GLN A 185 14.93 -2.07 -1.36
C GLN A 185 14.56 -0.62 -1.03
N GLN A 186 13.69 0.04 -1.81
CA GLN A 186 13.23 1.41 -1.54
C GLN A 186 12.55 1.53 -0.17
N LEU A 187 11.69 0.59 0.20
CA LEU A 187 11.00 0.58 1.49
C LEU A 187 11.99 0.43 2.65
N LYS A 188 12.99 -0.42 2.52
CA LYS A 188 14.04 -0.64 3.52
C LYS A 188 14.94 0.58 3.70
N GLU A 189 15.46 1.13 2.60
CA GLU A 189 16.35 2.30 2.59
C GLU A 189 15.68 3.53 3.20
N ASN A 190 14.40 3.75 2.89
CA ASN A 190 13.61 4.86 3.41
C ASN A 190 12.96 4.55 4.77
N LYS A 191 13.24 3.38 5.37
CA LYS A 191 12.73 2.93 6.67
C LYS A 191 11.20 3.00 6.77
N ILE A 192 10.49 2.65 5.71
CA ILE A 192 9.03 2.70 5.61
C ILE A 192 8.45 1.38 6.11
N PRO A 193 7.73 1.33 7.27
CA PRO A 193 7.00 0.14 7.68
C PRO A 193 5.90 -0.17 6.68
N THR A 194 5.79 -1.43 6.23
CA THR A 194 4.92 -1.80 5.12
C THR A 194 4.06 -3.00 5.45
N LEU A 195 2.76 -2.89 5.20
CA LEU A 195 1.82 -4.01 5.19
C LEU A 195 1.50 -4.38 3.74
N LEU A 196 1.93 -5.56 3.32
CA LEU A 196 1.70 -6.13 2.01
C LEU A 196 0.57 -7.16 2.09
N VAL A 197 -0.40 -7.06 1.20
CA VAL A 197 -1.42 -8.09 1.00
C VAL A 197 -1.18 -8.75 -0.35
N THR A 198 -1.07 -10.08 -0.36
CA THR A 198 -0.99 -10.88 -1.58
C THR A 198 -1.57 -12.27 -1.34
N HIS A 199 -1.98 -12.93 -2.43
CA HIS A 199 -2.32 -14.35 -2.42
C HIS A 199 -1.21 -15.20 -3.06
N ASP A 200 -0.19 -14.58 -3.66
CA ASP A 200 0.92 -15.24 -4.31
C ASP A 200 2.15 -15.31 -3.38
N ARG A 201 2.60 -16.52 -3.08
CA ARG A 201 3.78 -16.74 -2.22
C ARG A 201 5.07 -16.19 -2.82
N THR A 202 5.14 -16.04 -4.13
CA THR A 202 6.32 -15.47 -4.79
C THR A 202 6.49 -13.98 -4.53
N ASP A 203 5.40 -13.28 -4.20
CA ASP A 203 5.41 -11.86 -3.84
C ASP A 203 5.64 -11.62 -2.34
N ALA A 204 5.49 -12.67 -1.52
CA ALA A 204 5.63 -12.54 -0.08
C ALA A 204 7.06 -12.10 0.29
N HIS A 205 7.16 -11.19 1.24
CA HIS A 205 8.44 -10.69 1.73
C HIS A 205 8.38 -10.41 3.24
N GLY A 206 9.51 -10.65 3.91
CA GLY A 206 9.63 -10.46 5.35
C GLY A 206 8.81 -11.46 6.14
N ARG A 207 8.21 -11.02 7.24
CA ARG A 207 7.36 -11.85 8.10
C ARG A 207 6.03 -12.11 7.42
N ILE A 208 5.60 -13.38 7.39
CA ILE A 208 4.36 -13.80 6.74
C ILE A 208 3.30 -14.06 7.82
N LEU A 209 2.13 -13.50 7.61
CA LEU A 209 0.93 -13.73 8.40
C LEU A 209 -0.11 -14.41 7.53
N THR A 210 -0.87 -15.33 8.12
CA THR A 210 -1.99 -16.00 7.45
C THR A 210 -3.28 -15.83 8.23
N VAL A 211 -4.41 -16.00 7.53
CA VAL A 211 -5.74 -16.02 8.16
C VAL A 211 -6.19 -17.45 8.32
N ASN A 212 -6.33 -17.90 9.57
CA ASN A 212 -6.76 -19.25 9.90
C ASN A 212 -8.28 -19.46 9.74
N GLY A 213 -8.76 -20.68 10.02
CA GLY A 213 -10.18 -21.06 9.93
C GLY A 213 -11.10 -20.22 10.83
N ASP A 214 -10.60 -19.75 11.96
CA ASP A 214 -11.32 -18.91 12.92
C ASP A 214 -11.30 -17.41 12.59
N LYS A 215 -10.83 -17.06 11.39
CA LYS A 215 -10.67 -15.67 10.90
C LYS A 215 -9.65 -14.87 11.69
N GLU A 216 -8.73 -15.52 12.36
CA GLU A 216 -7.66 -14.88 13.09
C GLU A 216 -6.39 -14.78 12.23
N ILE A 217 -5.74 -13.63 12.29
CA ILE A 217 -4.42 -13.42 11.69
C ILE A 217 -3.37 -14.00 12.65
N VAL A 218 -2.59 -14.93 12.15
CA VAL A 218 -1.52 -15.63 12.90
C VAL A 218 -0.22 -15.61 12.09
N ASP A 219 0.92 -15.76 12.77
CA ASP A 219 2.20 -15.98 12.09
C ASP A 219 2.17 -17.35 11.35
N ASP A 220 2.73 -17.39 10.12
CA ASP A 220 2.77 -18.59 9.26
C ASP A 220 3.87 -19.56 9.73
#